data_77b22113e2d6578100222072e34b0fa2
#
_entry.id   77b22113e2d6578100222072e34b0fa2
#
_cell.length_a   1.000
_cell.length_b   1.000
_cell.length_c   1.000
_cell.angle_alpha   90.00
_cell.angle_beta   90.00
_cell.angle_gamma   90.00
#
_symmetry.space_group_name_H-M   'P 1'
#
loop_
_entity.id
_entity.type
_entity.pdbx_description
1 polymer ?
#
loop_
_entity_poly.entity_id
_entity_poly.type
_entity_poly.pdbx_seq_one_letter_code
_entity_poly.pdbx_strand_id
1 'polypeptide(L)'
;MDVSQLQLVLNKAVAYDYKNAGFILDRGYFSRENIRFMDKCGYDFVIMVKGMKSFVNESILKVKDTFEKKRRYMIRRFRVNGTTLKTPVFSSDEKDRYLHIYYSYERASAERAALETKIDRIAAYLKKQEGQQVVLDKSYEKYFSLEYYHEGEEDQCFVCGIEKASVIEAELELCGYFCIITSAEMSAKEALELYKSRDASEKLFKSDKSFLGNRSMRVYTEEALEGKILIAFVALIIRNRMYTKLKDAEEEMPEQPNYMNVPAAIRELEKIEMIRQADGIYRLDHALTKTQKTILKAFGIDANYVKRKAQEISDQLNPKVFKVKINGRRS
;
A
#
# COMPACT_ATOMS: atom_id res chain seq x y z
N MET A 1 -4.89 -4.71 -19.39
CA MET A 1 -4.95 -5.99 -18.65
C MET A 1 -5.79 -5.89 -17.38
N ASP A 2 -5.58 -4.92 -16.51
CA ASP A 2 -6.30 -4.85 -15.22
C ASP A 2 -7.81 -4.59 -15.35
N VAL A 3 -8.23 -3.78 -16.32
CA VAL A 3 -9.65 -3.41 -16.52
C VAL A 3 -10.53 -4.63 -16.83
N SER A 4 -10.10 -5.51 -17.72
CA SER A 4 -10.86 -6.72 -18.11
C SER A 4 -10.86 -7.79 -17.02
N GLN A 5 -9.81 -7.87 -16.21
CA GLN A 5 -9.75 -8.82 -15.10
C GLN A 5 -10.74 -8.48 -13.97
N LEU A 6 -11.02 -7.21 -13.73
CA LEU A 6 -12.00 -6.81 -12.73
C LEU A 6 -13.39 -7.34 -13.09
N GLN A 7 -13.82 -7.22 -14.34
CA GLN A 7 -15.12 -7.73 -14.78
C GLN A 7 -15.25 -9.24 -14.57
N LEU A 8 -14.17 -10.01 -14.79
CA LEU A 8 -14.16 -11.45 -14.52
C LEU A 8 -14.35 -11.75 -13.02
N VAL A 9 -13.66 -11.00 -12.15
CA VAL A 9 -13.80 -11.15 -10.69
C VAL A 9 -15.20 -10.77 -10.22
N LEU A 10 -15.76 -9.67 -10.73
CA LEU A 10 -17.13 -9.25 -10.42
C LEU A 10 -18.18 -10.26 -10.89
N ASN A 11 -18.01 -10.83 -12.09
CA ASN A 11 -18.89 -11.90 -12.57
C ASN A 11 -18.82 -13.13 -11.67
N LYS A 12 -17.66 -13.52 -11.18
CA LYS A 12 -17.52 -14.59 -10.18
C LYS A 12 -18.23 -14.24 -8.87
N ALA A 13 -18.07 -13.00 -8.40
CA ALA A 13 -18.75 -12.55 -7.18
C ALA A 13 -20.27 -12.63 -7.33
N VAL A 14 -20.82 -12.25 -8.47
CA VAL A 14 -22.25 -12.42 -8.79
C VAL A 14 -22.63 -13.91 -8.82
N ALA A 15 -21.82 -14.76 -9.46
CA ALA A 15 -22.08 -16.20 -9.55
C ALA A 15 -22.08 -16.90 -8.18
N TYR A 16 -21.28 -16.40 -7.24
CA TYR A 16 -21.26 -16.88 -5.84
C TYR A 16 -22.29 -16.21 -4.93
N ASP A 17 -23.21 -15.42 -5.49
CA ASP A 17 -24.28 -14.72 -4.75
C ASP A 17 -23.75 -13.79 -3.63
N TYR A 18 -22.55 -13.21 -3.82
CA TYR A 18 -22.05 -12.18 -2.92
C TYR A 18 -22.88 -10.91 -3.09
N LYS A 19 -23.90 -10.75 -2.25
CA LYS A 19 -24.72 -9.54 -2.15
C LYS A 19 -24.11 -8.58 -1.14
N ASN A 20 -24.26 -7.29 -1.37
CA ASN A 20 -23.76 -6.22 -0.47
C ASN A 20 -22.25 -6.19 -0.29
N ALA A 21 -21.49 -6.56 -1.31
CA ALA A 21 -20.04 -6.43 -1.30
C ALA A 21 -19.61 -5.04 -1.76
N GLY A 22 -18.58 -4.46 -1.09
CA GLY A 22 -17.90 -3.24 -1.51
C GLY A 22 -16.49 -3.54 -2.01
N PHE A 23 -16.04 -2.82 -3.03
CA PHE A 23 -14.74 -3.02 -3.65
C PHE A 23 -13.83 -1.82 -3.44
N ILE A 24 -12.65 -2.07 -2.88
CA ILE A 24 -11.58 -1.07 -2.78
C ILE A 24 -10.58 -1.38 -3.89
N LEU A 25 -10.52 -0.50 -4.89
CA LEU A 25 -9.82 -0.77 -6.13
C LEU A 25 -8.60 0.13 -6.32
N ASP A 26 -7.54 -0.43 -6.91
CA ASP A 26 -6.41 0.38 -7.36
C ASP A 26 -6.82 1.27 -8.54
N ARG A 27 -6.10 2.37 -8.71
CA ARG A 27 -6.25 3.29 -9.84
C ARG A 27 -6.12 2.62 -11.21
N GLY A 28 -5.45 1.45 -11.28
CA GLY A 28 -5.30 0.64 -12.50
C GLY A 28 -6.63 0.12 -13.03
N TYR A 29 -7.61 -0.08 -12.17
CA TYR A 29 -8.95 -0.55 -12.52
C TYR A 29 -9.93 0.58 -12.87
N PHE A 30 -9.48 1.83 -12.77
CA PHE A 30 -10.34 2.98 -13.08
C PHE A 30 -10.66 3.04 -14.57
N SER A 31 -11.91 2.76 -14.91
CA SER A 31 -12.47 2.97 -16.24
C SER A 31 -13.98 3.20 -16.13
N ARG A 32 -14.53 3.85 -17.17
CA ARG A 32 -15.97 4.10 -17.25
C ARG A 32 -16.77 2.80 -17.28
N GLU A 33 -16.28 1.81 -17.99
CA GLU A 33 -16.90 0.49 -18.13
C GLU A 33 -16.95 -0.22 -16.78
N ASN A 34 -15.87 -0.21 -16.03
CA ASN A 34 -15.81 -0.84 -14.71
C ASN A 34 -16.74 -0.18 -13.69
N ILE A 35 -16.78 1.16 -13.66
CA ILE A 35 -17.68 1.90 -12.78
C ILE A 35 -19.14 1.57 -13.12
N ARG A 36 -19.51 1.61 -14.39
CA ARG A 36 -20.86 1.26 -14.84
C ARG A 36 -21.23 -0.20 -14.54
N PHE A 37 -20.26 -1.09 -14.69
CA PHE A 37 -20.47 -2.50 -14.38
C PHE A 37 -20.74 -2.73 -12.89
N MET A 38 -19.98 -2.08 -12.00
CA MET A 38 -20.22 -2.13 -10.56
C MET A 38 -21.59 -1.56 -10.19
N ASP A 39 -21.98 -0.43 -10.79
CA ASP A 39 -23.31 0.15 -10.61
C ASP A 39 -24.44 -0.79 -11.04
N LYS A 40 -24.27 -1.46 -12.17
CA LYS A 40 -25.24 -2.44 -12.69
C LYS A 40 -25.38 -3.64 -11.76
N CYS A 41 -24.29 -4.05 -11.13
CA CYS A 41 -24.29 -5.15 -10.18
C CYS A 41 -24.71 -4.74 -8.75
N GLY A 42 -24.94 -3.44 -8.50
CA GLY A 42 -25.28 -2.92 -7.17
C GLY A 42 -24.16 -2.97 -6.16
N TYR A 43 -22.91 -2.98 -6.62
CA TYR A 43 -21.73 -3.01 -5.74
C TYR A 43 -21.26 -1.61 -5.39
N ASP A 44 -20.96 -1.41 -4.12
CA ASP A 44 -20.25 -0.22 -3.66
C ASP A 44 -18.76 -0.27 -4.02
N PHE A 45 -18.17 0.89 -4.26
CA PHE A 45 -16.76 0.97 -4.57
C PHE A 45 -16.06 2.23 -4.03
N VAL A 46 -14.76 2.07 -3.82
CA VAL A 46 -13.80 3.14 -3.55
C VAL A 46 -12.64 2.97 -4.52
N ILE A 47 -12.38 3.99 -5.34
CA ILE A 47 -11.33 3.93 -6.38
C ILE A 47 -10.61 5.27 -6.54
N MET A 48 -9.29 5.24 -6.71
CA MET A 48 -8.53 6.44 -7.05
C MET A 48 -8.70 6.78 -8.53
N VAL A 49 -8.95 8.06 -8.81
CA VAL A 49 -9.12 8.54 -10.18
C VAL A 49 -7.81 8.46 -10.97
N LYS A 50 -7.90 7.97 -12.20
CA LYS A 50 -6.80 7.93 -13.16
C LYS A 50 -7.25 8.51 -14.50
N GLY A 51 -6.44 9.37 -15.09
CA GLY A 51 -6.84 10.08 -16.29
C GLY A 51 -7.85 11.18 -15.98
N MET A 52 -8.78 11.46 -16.89
CA MET A 52 -9.85 12.48 -16.75
C MET A 52 -9.31 13.86 -16.31
N LYS A 53 -8.18 14.29 -16.87
CA LYS A 53 -7.48 15.50 -16.43
C LYS A 53 -8.37 16.74 -16.41
N SER A 54 -9.19 16.97 -17.45
CA SER A 54 -10.09 18.11 -17.50
C SER A 54 -11.09 18.11 -16.35
N PHE A 55 -11.81 17.00 -16.16
CA PHE A 55 -12.78 16.83 -15.06
C PHE A 55 -12.15 17.01 -13.67
N VAL A 56 -10.99 16.36 -13.44
CA VAL A 56 -10.26 16.44 -12.17
C VAL A 56 -9.77 17.87 -11.92
N ASN A 57 -9.16 18.51 -12.92
CA ASN A 57 -8.63 19.86 -12.82
C ASN A 57 -9.76 20.87 -12.56
N GLU A 58 -10.86 20.79 -13.31
CA GLU A 58 -12.03 21.65 -13.09
C GLU A 58 -12.62 21.46 -11.68
N SER A 59 -12.69 20.21 -11.22
CA SER A 59 -13.20 19.91 -9.88
C SER A 59 -12.28 20.43 -8.77
N ILE A 60 -10.96 20.33 -8.96
CA ILE A 60 -9.96 20.90 -8.05
C ILE A 60 -10.10 22.43 -8.02
N LEU A 61 -10.14 23.08 -9.16
CA LEU A 61 -10.25 24.55 -9.26
C LEU A 61 -11.51 25.10 -8.58
N LYS A 62 -12.62 24.35 -8.57
CA LYS A 62 -13.85 24.74 -7.87
C LYS A 62 -13.68 24.83 -6.35
N VAL A 63 -12.78 24.04 -5.77
CA VAL A 63 -12.57 23.95 -4.31
C VAL A 63 -11.20 24.40 -3.87
N LYS A 64 -10.31 24.71 -4.80
CA LYS A 64 -8.98 25.24 -4.53
C LYS A 64 -9.08 26.46 -3.59
N ASP A 65 -8.14 26.60 -2.68
CA ASP A 65 -8.05 27.65 -1.65
C ASP A 65 -9.17 27.62 -0.59
N THR A 66 -10.11 26.66 -0.66
CA THR A 66 -11.20 26.56 0.32
C THR A 66 -10.89 25.64 1.50
N PHE A 67 -10.01 24.62 1.32
CA PHE A 67 -9.79 23.58 2.31
C PHE A 67 -8.30 23.29 2.64
N GLU A 68 -7.35 23.56 1.73
CA GLU A 68 -5.94 23.15 1.83
C GLU A 68 -5.24 23.67 3.09
N LYS A 69 -5.55 24.92 3.48
CA LYS A 69 -4.93 25.60 4.63
C LYS A 69 -5.79 25.55 5.90
N LYS A 70 -6.98 24.98 5.82
CA LYS A 70 -7.93 25.02 6.95
C LYS A 70 -7.83 23.76 7.80
N ARG A 71 -7.53 23.96 9.08
CA ARG A 71 -7.29 22.89 10.04
C ARG A 71 -8.47 21.89 10.20
N ARG A 72 -9.71 22.33 9.96
CA ARG A 72 -10.92 21.50 10.03
C ARG A 72 -10.96 20.38 8.99
N TYR A 73 -10.24 20.55 7.87
CA TYR A 73 -10.17 19.55 6.79
C TYR A 73 -8.95 18.63 6.90
N MET A 74 -8.11 18.82 7.94
CA MET A 74 -6.87 18.06 8.13
C MET A 74 -7.14 16.64 8.61
N ILE A 75 -6.73 15.68 7.83
CA ILE A 75 -6.73 14.25 8.16
C ILE A 75 -5.35 13.90 8.71
N ARG A 76 -5.20 14.03 10.04
CA ARG A 76 -3.90 13.99 10.74
C ARG A 76 -3.09 12.72 10.45
N ARG A 77 -3.76 11.57 10.45
CA ARG A 77 -3.12 10.27 10.22
C ARG A 77 -2.33 10.22 8.92
N PHE A 78 -2.80 10.89 7.88
CA PHE A 78 -2.20 10.88 6.54
C PHE A 78 -1.54 12.20 6.17
N ARG A 79 -1.58 13.19 7.04
CA ARG A 79 -1.01 14.54 6.83
C ARG A 79 -1.49 15.20 5.53
N VAL A 80 -2.77 15.04 5.22
CA VAL A 80 -3.42 15.63 4.06
C VAL A 80 -4.69 16.37 4.46
N ASN A 81 -5.06 17.38 3.69
CA ASN A 81 -6.36 18.01 3.78
C ASN A 81 -7.30 17.38 2.76
N GLY A 82 -8.57 17.22 3.09
CA GLY A 82 -9.54 16.59 2.21
C GLY A 82 -10.92 17.24 2.27
N THR A 83 -11.57 17.31 1.11
CA THR A 83 -12.97 17.77 0.96
C THR A 83 -13.72 16.83 0.03
N THR A 84 -15.06 16.91 0.04
CA THR A 84 -15.92 16.06 -0.78
C THR A 84 -16.85 16.93 -1.62
N LEU A 85 -16.94 16.59 -2.91
CA LEU A 85 -17.93 17.13 -3.83
C LEU A 85 -18.87 16.01 -4.27
N LYS A 86 -20.17 16.31 -4.32
CA LYS A 86 -21.15 15.45 -4.97
C LYS A 86 -21.30 15.92 -6.42
N THR A 87 -21.00 15.06 -7.38
CA THR A 87 -20.96 15.43 -8.80
C THR A 87 -21.09 14.18 -9.69
N PRO A 88 -21.71 14.29 -10.87
CA PRO A 88 -21.58 13.24 -11.88
C PRO A 88 -20.13 13.15 -12.35
N VAL A 89 -19.61 11.94 -12.52
CA VAL A 89 -18.21 11.71 -12.92
C VAL A 89 -18.07 11.71 -14.44
N PHE A 90 -19.04 11.18 -15.13
CA PHE A 90 -19.08 11.19 -16.59
C PHE A 90 -20.29 12.00 -17.06
N SER A 91 -20.13 12.74 -18.15
CA SER A 91 -21.20 13.61 -18.72
C SER A 91 -22.50 12.89 -19.04
N SER A 92 -22.49 11.58 -19.14
CA SER A 92 -23.66 10.74 -19.39
C SER A 92 -24.15 9.97 -18.15
N ASP A 93 -23.63 10.30 -16.98
CA ASP A 93 -24.07 9.65 -15.73
C ASP A 93 -25.34 10.36 -15.22
N GLU A 94 -26.35 9.56 -14.94
CA GLU A 94 -27.58 10.01 -14.26
C GLU A 94 -27.41 10.05 -12.74
N LYS A 95 -26.38 9.37 -12.22
CA LYS A 95 -26.08 9.29 -10.80
C LYS A 95 -24.92 10.18 -10.42
N ASP A 96 -25.12 10.95 -9.37
CA ASP A 96 -24.01 11.61 -8.68
C ASP A 96 -23.11 10.60 -7.96
N ARG A 97 -21.84 10.94 -7.87
CA ARG A 97 -20.83 10.24 -7.09
C ARG A 97 -20.19 11.21 -6.10
N TYR A 98 -19.50 10.67 -5.14
CA TYR A 98 -18.78 11.46 -4.16
C TYR A 98 -17.30 11.53 -4.58
N LEU A 99 -16.90 12.69 -5.08
CA LEU A 99 -15.51 12.98 -5.45
C LEU A 99 -14.82 13.59 -4.24
N HIS A 100 -13.91 12.82 -3.64
CA HIS A 100 -13.07 13.27 -2.53
C HIS A 100 -11.78 13.82 -3.07
N ILE A 101 -11.52 15.11 -2.84
CA ILE A 101 -10.33 15.83 -3.30
C ILE A 101 -9.43 16.05 -2.10
N TYR A 102 -8.18 15.65 -2.26
CA TYR A 102 -7.16 15.77 -1.21
C TYR A 102 -6.01 16.63 -1.68
N TYR A 103 -5.38 17.31 -0.72
CA TYR A 103 -4.17 18.07 -0.93
C TYR A 103 -3.10 17.63 0.09
N SER A 104 -1.89 17.34 -0.41
CA SER A 104 -0.72 16.97 0.38
C SER A 104 0.43 17.93 0.10
N TYR A 105 0.94 18.61 1.13
CA TYR A 105 2.10 19.51 1.01
C TYR A 105 3.36 18.77 0.58
N GLU A 106 3.59 17.57 1.14
CA GLU A 106 4.74 16.74 0.79
C GLU A 106 4.71 16.34 -0.69
N ARG A 107 3.55 15.89 -1.15
CA ARG A 107 3.32 15.54 -2.55
C ARG A 107 3.46 16.76 -3.47
N ALA A 108 2.92 17.90 -3.08
CA ALA A 108 3.04 19.14 -3.83
C ALA A 108 4.49 19.55 -4.03
N SER A 109 5.30 19.52 -2.97
CA SER A 109 6.72 19.82 -3.04
C SER A 109 7.48 18.87 -3.98
N ALA A 110 7.23 17.56 -3.86
CA ALA A 110 7.87 16.56 -4.70
C ALA A 110 7.46 16.67 -6.18
N GLU A 111 6.16 16.87 -6.46
CA GLU A 111 5.65 16.99 -7.83
C GLU A 111 6.13 18.29 -8.50
N ARG A 112 6.16 19.43 -7.76
CA ARG A 112 6.73 20.68 -8.24
C ARG A 112 8.21 20.51 -8.61
N ALA A 113 9.03 19.99 -7.69
CA ALA A 113 10.45 19.77 -7.96
C ALA A 113 10.70 18.84 -9.17
N ALA A 114 9.86 17.82 -9.33
CA ALA A 114 9.93 16.91 -10.47
C ALA A 114 9.57 17.60 -11.80
N LEU A 115 8.56 18.48 -11.78
CA LEU A 115 8.16 19.25 -12.96
C LEU A 115 9.25 20.25 -13.35
N GLU A 116 9.76 21.04 -12.42
CA GLU A 116 10.84 22.00 -12.66
C GLU A 116 12.10 21.29 -13.21
N THR A 117 12.52 20.18 -12.58
CA THR A 117 13.63 19.37 -13.09
C THR A 117 13.39 18.87 -14.52
N LYS A 118 12.14 18.55 -14.87
CA LYS A 118 11.79 18.15 -16.24
C LYS A 118 11.90 19.32 -17.20
N ILE A 119 11.40 20.49 -16.83
CA ILE A 119 11.48 21.72 -17.64
C ILE A 119 12.95 22.10 -17.88
N ASP A 120 13.78 22.14 -16.82
CA ASP A 120 15.21 22.41 -16.92
C ASP A 120 15.94 21.46 -17.88
N ARG A 121 15.62 20.17 -17.82
CA ARG A 121 16.20 19.17 -18.74
C ARG A 121 15.82 19.43 -20.20
N ILE A 122 14.55 19.78 -20.43
CA ILE A 122 14.07 20.10 -21.79
C ILE A 122 14.76 21.37 -22.27
N ALA A 123 14.78 22.44 -21.48
CA ALA A 123 15.45 23.69 -21.82
C ALA A 123 16.93 23.48 -22.17
N ALA A 124 17.65 22.75 -21.32
CA ALA A 124 19.07 22.42 -21.57
C ALA A 124 19.28 21.57 -22.84
N TYR A 125 18.36 20.69 -23.16
CA TYR A 125 18.40 19.91 -24.38
C TYR A 125 18.12 20.80 -25.61
N LEU A 126 17.05 21.61 -25.60
CA LEU A 126 16.71 22.53 -26.67
C LEU A 126 17.85 23.52 -26.98
N LYS A 127 18.47 24.07 -25.93
CA LYS A 127 19.62 24.97 -26.07
C LYS A 127 20.81 24.34 -26.81
N LYS A 128 21.03 23.01 -26.67
CA LYS A 128 22.08 22.29 -27.39
C LYS A 128 21.74 22.04 -28.88
N GLN A 129 20.46 22.13 -29.23
CA GLN A 129 20.01 21.93 -30.61
C GLN A 129 19.89 23.23 -31.40
N GLU A 130 20.08 24.40 -30.76
CA GLU A 130 20.05 25.69 -31.43
C GLU A 130 21.06 25.75 -32.57
N GLY A 131 20.62 26.25 -33.72
CA GLY A 131 21.42 26.34 -34.95
C GLY A 131 21.64 25.01 -35.71
N GLN A 132 20.99 23.92 -35.29
CA GLN A 132 21.10 22.65 -35.96
C GLN A 132 19.92 22.39 -36.93
N GLN A 133 20.19 21.71 -38.04
CA GLN A 133 19.18 21.21 -38.96
C GLN A 133 18.50 19.96 -38.34
N VAL A 134 17.49 20.17 -37.50
CA VAL A 134 16.81 19.08 -36.77
C VAL A 134 15.33 19.41 -36.58
N VAL A 135 14.49 18.39 -36.78
CA VAL A 135 13.06 18.42 -36.43
C VAL A 135 12.91 17.79 -35.05
N LEU A 136 12.52 18.57 -34.06
CA LEU A 136 12.38 18.10 -32.69
C LEU A 136 11.05 17.36 -32.48
N ASP A 137 11.03 16.45 -31.51
CA ASP A 137 9.83 15.71 -31.14
C ASP A 137 8.72 16.66 -30.61
N LYS A 138 7.50 16.47 -31.12
CA LYS A 138 6.33 17.27 -30.72
C LYS A 138 6.01 17.24 -29.22
N SER A 139 6.53 16.27 -28.46
CA SER A 139 6.33 16.21 -27.01
C SER A 139 6.93 17.41 -26.27
N TYR A 140 7.93 18.10 -26.86
CA TYR A 140 8.49 19.32 -26.29
C TYR A 140 7.54 20.51 -26.42
N GLU A 141 6.66 20.51 -27.43
CA GLU A 141 5.68 21.58 -27.67
C GLU A 141 4.65 21.71 -26.51
N LYS A 142 4.58 20.74 -25.63
CA LYS A 142 3.73 20.85 -24.45
C LYS A 142 4.14 22.03 -23.56
N TYR A 143 5.43 22.25 -23.37
CA TYR A 143 5.97 23.26 -22.47
C TYR A 143 6.77 24.37 -23.15
N PHE A 144 7.14 24.19 -24.42
CA PHE A 144 7.93 25.15 -25.19
C PHE A 144 7.24 25.44 -26.52
N SER A 145 7.31 26.69 -26.99
CA SER A 145 7.10 27.03 -28.38
C SER A 145 8.41 26.85 -29.12
N LEU A 146 8.42 25.98 -30.13
CA LEU A 146 9.62 25.69 -30.91
C LEU A 146 9.65 26.61 -32.14
N GLU A 147 10.70 27.39 -32.29
CA GLU A 147 10.88 28.29 -33.43
C GLU A 147 11.92 27.74 -34.38
N TYR A 148 11.60 27.82 -35.68
CA TYR A 148 12.43 27.32 -36.76
C TYR A 148 12.63 28.40 -37.81
N TYR A 149 13.82 28.47 -38.36
CA TYR A 149 14.12 29.26 -39.54
C TYR A 149 14.13 28.32 -40.77
N HIS A 150 13.47 28.75 -41.85
CA HIS A 150 13.42 28.01 -43.13
C HIS A 150 14.35 28.68 -44.14
N GLU A 151 15.35 27.97 -44.59
CA GLU A 151 16.26 28.38 -45.65
C GLU A 151 15.95 27.51 -46.88
N GLY A 152 14.91 27.89 -47.69
CA GLY A 152 14.41 27.09 -48.79
C GLY A 152 13.28 26.12 -48.40
N GLU A 153 12.88 25.23 -49.36
CA GLU A 153 11.71 24.34 -49.15
C GLU A 153 12.00 23.11 -48.28
N GLU A 154 13.27 22.71 -48.10
CA GLU A 154 13.63 21.47 -47.40
C GLU A 154 14.49 21.66 -46.12
N ASP A 155 15.15 22.79 -45.92
CA ASP A 155 16.07 23.01 -44.83
C ASP A 155 15.40 23.77 -43.64
N GLN A 156 15.09 23.04 -42.57
CA GLN A 156 14.53 23.58 -41.36
C GLN A 156 15.60 23.59 -40.23
N CYS A 157 16.02 24.79 -39.82
CA CYS A 157 16.99 24.99 -38.75
C CYS A 157 16.28 25.40 -37.47
N PHE A 158 16.51 24.67 -36.38
CA PHE A 158 15.93 25.02 -35.08
C PHE A 158 16.60 26.28 -34.50
N VAL A 159 15.82 27.28 -34.18
CA VAL A 159 16.29 28.58 -33.66
C VAL A 159 16.33 28.55 -32.15
N CYS A 160 15.17 28.39 -31.51
CA CYS A 160 15.07 28.40 -30.05
C CYS A 160 13.77 27.76 -29.56
N GLY A 161 13.74 27.44 -28.27
CA GLY A 161 12.55 27.03 -27.56
C GLY A 161 12.16 28.06 -26.49
N ILE A 162 10.96 28.60 -26.58
CA ILE A 162 10.42 29.59 -25.64
C ILE A 162 9.47 28.90 -24.67
N GLU A 163 9.70 29.07 -23.37
CA GLU A 163 8.84 28.46 -22.35
C GLU A 163 7.41 29.00 -22.40
N LYS A 164 6.46 28.09 -22.34
CA LYS A 164 5.01 28.41 -22.19
C LYS A 164 4.71 28.57 -20.70
N ALA A 165 5.11 29.69 -20.10
CA ALA A 165 5.00 29.96 -18.66
C ALA A 165 3.58 29.68 -18.12
N SER A 166 2.53 30.13 -18.81
CA SER A 166 1.14 29.91 -18.38
C SER A 166 0.73 28.44 -18.28
N VAL A 167 1.29 27.59 -19.15
CA VAL A 167 1.03 26.13 -19.13
C VAL A 167 1.75 25.48 -17.95
N ILE A 168 2.99 25.88 -17.72
CA ILE A 168 3.81 25.39 -16.59
C ILE A 168 3.19 25.81 -15.26
N GLU A 169 2.83 27.09 -15.12
CA GLU A 169 2.18 27.63 -13.92
C GLU A 169 0.86 26.91 -13.61
N ALA A 170 0.00 26.70 -14.61
CA ALA A 170 -1.24 25.95 -14.45
C ALA A 170 -1.01 24.49 -13.99
N GLU A 171 0.07 23.83 -14.45
CA GLU A 171 0.40 22.49 -14.01
C GLU A 171 1.00 22.50 -12.59
N LEU A 172 1.82 23.49 -12.24
CA LEU A 172 2.35 23.71 -10.90
C LEU A 172 1.25 23.99 -9.85
N GLU A 173 0.19 24.68 -10.24
CA GLU A 173 -0.96 24.95 -9.37
C GLU A 173 -1.73 23.69 -8.96
N LEU A 174 -1.68 22.66 -9.78
CA LEU A 174 -2.36 21.38 -9.55
C LEU A 174 -1.50 20.35 -8.84
N CYS A 175 -0.24 20.66 -8.54
CA CYS A 175 0.64 19.78 -7.78
C CYS A 175 0.14 19.55 -6.36
N GLY A 176 0.23 18.32 -5.89
CA GLY A 176 -0.18 17.91 -4.55
C GLY A 176 -1.61 17.42 -4.42
N TYR A 177 -2.43 17.59 -5.45
CA TYR A 177 -3.80 17.09 -5.43
C TYR A 177 -3.91 15.66 -5.91
N PHE A 178 -4.87 14.95 -5.34
CA PHE A 178 -5.31 13.64 -5.82
C PHE A 178 -6.78 13.40 -5.45
N CYS A 179 -7.45 12.53 -6.20
CA CYS A 179 -8.86 12.31 -6.05
C CYS A 179 -9.21 10.83 -5.88
N ILE A 180 -10.19 10.57 -5.01
CA ILE A 180 -10.83 9.27 -4.83
C ILE A 180 -12.32 9.45 -5.13
N ILE A 181 -12.93 8.46 -5.77
CA ILE A 181 -14.38 8.43 -6.00
C ILE A 181 -14.98 7.28 -5.20
N THR A 182 -16.13 7.54 -4.60
CA THR A 182 -16.93 6.52 -3.94
C THR A 182 -18.36 6.52 -4.50
N SER A 183 -18.98 5.33 -4.52
CA SER A 183 -20.41 5.15 -4.84
C SER A 183 -21.29 5.59 -3.68
N ALA A 184 -20.90 5.25 -2.45
CA ALA A 184 -21.61 5.58 -1.22
C ALA A 184 -21.17 6.92 -0.65
N GLU A 185 -22.10 7.60 0.04
CA GLU A 185 -21.84 8.84 0.77
C GLU A 185 -20.93 8.55 1.98
N MET A 186 -19.83 9.27 2.04
CA MET A 186 -18.92 9.26 3.19
C MET A 186 -18.08 10.54 3.22
N SER A 187 -17.47 10.80 4.35
CA SER A 187 -16.54 11.93 4.48
C SER A 187 -15.21 11.66 3.75
N ALA A 188 -14.50 12.74 3.39
CA ALA A 188 -13.16 12.60 2.81
C ALA A 188 -12.20 11.81 3.71
N LYS A 189 -12.37 11.90 5.04
CA LYS A 189 -11.57 11.11 5.99
C LYS A 189 -11.84 9.62 5.86
N GLU A 190 -13.11 9.22 5.92
CA GLU A 190 -13.53 7.81 5.81
C GLU A 190 -13.12 7.21 4.46
N ALA A 191 -13.34 7.93 3.36
CA ALA A 191 -12.94 7.48 2.03
C ALA A 191 -11.43 7.24 1.91
N LEU A 192 -10.60 8.11 2.50
CA LEU A 192 -9.16 7.95 2.49
C LEU A 192 -8.71 6.80 3.39
N GLU A 193 -9.29 6.66 4.59
CA GLU A 193 -9.00 5.54 5.50
C GLU A 193 -9.35 4.20 4.84
N LEU A 194 -10.52 4.14 4.19
CA LEU A 194 -10.97 2.95 3.48
C LEU A 194 -10.06 2.64 2.28
N TYR A 195 -9.72 3.64 1.45
CA TYR A 195 -8.78 3.45 0.35
C TYR A 195 -7.40 2.99 0.81
N LYS A 196 -6.89 3.58 1.90
CA LYS A 196 -5.59 3.24 2.49
C LYS A 196 -5.57 1.88 3.20
N SER A 197 -6.72 1.33 3.59
CA SER A 197 -6.80 -0.03 4.13
C SER A 197 -6.28 -1.09 3.14
N ARG A 198 -6.33 -0.82 1.84
CA ARG A 198 -5.74 -1.62 0.77
C ARG A 198 -4.22 -1.85 0.95
N ASP A 199 -3.52 -0.90 1.58
CA ASP A 199 -2.07 -1.02 1.85
C ASP A 199 -1.75 -2.28 2.67
N ALA A 200 -2.70 -2.81 3.44
CA ALA A 200 -2.54 -4.06 4.16
C ALA A 200 -2.41 -5.25 3.19
N SER A 201 -3.27 -5.32 2.18
CA SER A 201 -3.19 -6.36 1.14
C SER A 201 -1.92 -6.25 0.30
N GLU A 202 -1.50 -5.03 -0.08
CA GLU A 202 -0.24 -4.81 -0.79
C GLU A 202 0.97 -5.28 0.03
N LYS A 203 0.99 -4.99 1.34
CA LYS A 203 2.05 -5.46 2.24
C LYS A 203 2.06 -6.98 2.36
N LEU A 204 0.88 -7.63 2.37
CA LEU A 204 0.76 -9.08 2.36
C LEU A 204 1.35 -9.67 1.09
N PHE A 205 0.95 -9.20 -0.10
CA PHE A 205 1.51 -9.67 -1.37
C PHE A 205 3.01 -9.39 -1.52
N LYS A 206 3.47 -8.25 -1.01
CA LYS A 206 4.90 -7.93 -0.98
C LYS A 206 5.66 -8.86 -0.06
N SER A 207 5.06 -9.22 1.08
CA SER A 207 5.61 -10.20 2.03
C SER A 207 5.64 -11.61 1.44
N ASP A 208 4.59 -12.03 0.74
CA ASP A 208 4.53 -13.31 0.04
C ASP A 208 5.68 -13.45 -0.97
N LYS A 209 5.84 -12.44 -1.83
CA LYS A 209 6.89 -12.44 -2.86
C LYS A 209 8.32 -12.39 -2.28
N SER A 210 8.54 -11.67 -1.18
CA SER A 210 9.88 -11.41 -0.65
C SER A 210 10.29 -12.37 0.46
N PHE A 211 9.42 -12.63 1.44
CA PHE A 211 9.75 -13.44 2.61
C PHE A 211 9.40 -14.92 2.44
N LEU A 212 8.28 -15.24 1.79
CA LEU A 212 7.89 -16.62 1.53
C LEU A 212 8.47 -17.15 0.22
N GLY A 213 9.16 -16.31 -0.55
CA GLY A 213 9.83 -16.71 -1.79
C GLY A 213 8.88 -17.10 -2.93
N ASN A 214 7.59 -16.73 -2.83
CA ASN A 214 6.55 -17.13 -3.78
C ASN A 214 6.54 -16.27 -5.07
N ARG A 215 7.66 -15.60 -5.37
CA ARG A 215 7.85 -14.88 -6.65
C ARG A 215 7.84 -15.85 -7.85
N SER A 216 8.27 -17.10 -7.60
CA SER A 216 8.19 -18.22 -8.54
C SER A 216 7.81 -19.47 -7.75
N MET A 217 6.77 -20.18 -8.18
CA MET A 217 6.25 -21.32 -7.42
C MET A 217 7.20 -22.52 -7.42
N ARG A 218 8.02 -22.72 -8.46
CA ARG A 218 9.04 -23.78 -8.55
C ARG A 218 8.54 -25.14 -8.09
N VAL A 219 7.37 -25.54 -8.55
CA VAL A 219 6.75 -26.84 -8.29
C VAL A 219 6.41 -27.49 -9.63
N TYR A 220 6.38 -28.82 -9.66
CA TYR A 220 6.28 -29.58 -10.90
C TYR A 220 4.89 -30.23 -11.08
N THR A 221 4.09 -30.34 -10.02
CA THR A 221 2.76 -30.94 -10.08
C THR A 221 1.70 -29.97 -9.58
N GLU A 222 0.45 -30.18 -9.98
CA GLU A 222 -0.69 -29.35 -9.60
C GLU A 222 -1.00 -29.48 -8.11
N GLU A 223 -0.93 -30.72 -7.57
CA GLU A 223 -1.14 -30.99 -6.15
C GLU A 223 -0.07 -30.30 -5.27
N ALA A 224 1.20 -30.29 -5.72
CA ALA A 224 2.27 -29.59 -5.04
C ALA A 224 2.05 -28.06 -5.09
N LEU A 225 1.49 -27.53 -6.18
CA LEU A 225 1.12 -26.12 -6.31
C LEU A 225 0.01 -25.76 -5.34
N GLU A 226 -1.06 -26.54 -5.29
CA GLU A 226 -2.17 -26.31 -4.36
C GLU A 226 -1.72 -26.37 -2.90
N GLY A 227 -0.93 -27.39 -2.54
CA GLY A 227 -0.36 -27.52 -1.20
C GLY A 227 0.51 -26.32 -0.81
N LYS A 228 1.36 -25.85 -1.73
CA LYS A 228 2.20 -24.68 -1.51
C LYS A 228 1.39 -23.40 -1.35
N ILE A 229 0.36 -23.21 -2.18
CA ILE A 229 -0.55 -22.04 -2.08
C ILE A 229 -1.27 -22.05 -0.73
N LEU A 230 -1.78 -23.21 -0.29
CA LEU A 230 -2.45 -23.35 1.01
C LEU A 230 -1.52 -23.00 2.17
N ILE A 231 -0.29 -23.53 2.18
CA ILE A 231 0.71 -23.22 3.22
C ILE A 231 1.05 -21.74 3.21
N ALA A 232 1.28 -21.14 2.03
CA ALA A 232 1.57 -19.72 1.88
C ALA A 232 0.40 -18.85 2.39
N PHE A 233 -0.83 -19.23 2.09
CA PHE A 233 -2.03 -18.53 2.55
C PHE A 233 -2.15 -18.56 4.08
N VAL A 234 -1.96 -19.72 4.72
CA VAL A 234 -1.95 -19.83 6.18
C VAL A 234 -0.82 -19.01 6.80
N ALA A 235 0.38 -19.05 6.23
CA ALA A 235 1.52 -18.27 6.69
C ALA A 235 1.23 -16.74 6.58
N LEU A 236 0.57 -16.30 5.52
CA LEU A 236 0.16 -14.89 5.36
C LEU A 236 -0.87 -14.46 6.39
N ILE A 237 -1.85 -15.30 6.73
CA ILE A 237 -2.83 -15.03 7.79
C ILE A 237 -2.12 -14.82 9.14
N ILE A 238 -1.23 -15.76 9.51
CA ILE A 238 -0.47 -15.67 10.76
C ILE A 238 0.39 -14.40 10.78
N ARG A 239 1.13 -14.15 9.71
CA ARG A 239 2.00 -12.98 9.56
C ARG A 239 1.22 -11.66 9.65
N ASN A 240 0.06 -11.58 9.02
CA ASN A 240 -0.78 -10.39 9.10
C ASN A 240 -1.28 -10.17 10.53
N ARG A 241 -1.71 -11.22 11.20
CA ARG A 241 -2.15 -11.15 12.60
C ARG A 241 -1.02 -10.70 13.52
N MET A 242 0.20 -11.21 13.31
CA MET A 242 1.39 -10.75 14.01
C MET A 242 1.64 -9.26 13.77
N TYR A 243 1.61 -8.83 12.49
CA TYR A 243 1.81 -7.43 12.12
C TYR A 243 0.82 -6.50 12.84
N THR A 244 -0.48 -6.84 12.82
CA THR A 244 -1.51 -6.03 13.48
C THR A 244 -1.25 -5.93 14.99
N LYS A 245 -1.01 -7.08 15.64
CA LYS A 245 -0.75 -7.12 17.09
C LYS A 245 0.49 -6.31 17.51
N LEU A 246 1.57 -6.43 16.73
CA LEU A 246 2.79 -5.66 17.01
C LEU A 246 2.57 -4.17 16.79
N LYS A 247 1.82 -3.80 15.75
CA LYS A 247 1.54 -2.41 15.44
C LYS A 247 0.63 -1.75 16.47
N ASP A 248 -0.43 -2.44 16.91
CA ASP A 248 -1.32 -1.97 17.96
C ASP A 248 -0.53 -1.72 19.26
N ALA A 249 0.36 -2.66 19.63
CA ALA A 249 1.20 -2.51 20.79
C ALA A 249 2.27 -1.39 20.66
N GLU A 250 2.81 -1.18 19.45
CA GLU A 250 3.75 -0.09 19.16
C GLU A 250 3.08 1.29 19.29
N GLU A 251 1.82 1.43 18.85
CA GLU A 251 1.06 2.68 18.94
C GLU A 251 0.81 3.11 20.42
N GLU A 252 0.80 2.16 21.35
CA GLU A 252 0.68 2.42 22.80
C GLU A 252 2.02 2.79 23.46
N MET A 253 3.15 2.66 22.76
CA MET A 253 4.48 2.95 23.31
C MET A 253 4.86 4.41 23.10
N PRO A 254 5.56 5.03 24.07
CA PRO A 254 6.05 6.40 23.92
C PRO A 254 7.13 6.54 22.82
N GLU A 255 7.89 5.49 22.59
CA GLU A 255 8.90 5.39 21.55
C GLU A 255 8.60 4.21 20.61
N GLN A 256 8.94 4.33 19.33
CA GLN A 256 8.75 3.28 18.33
C GLN A 256 10.04 2.44 18.20
N PRO A 257 10.13 1.30 18.90
CA PRO A 257 11.31 0.47 18.87
C PRO A 257 11.41 -0.31 17.54
N ASN A 258 12.61 -0.44 17.01
CA ASN A 258 12.87 -1.07 15.72
C ASN A 258 12.58 -2.60 15.67
N TYR A 259 12.37 -3.24 16.82
CA TYR A 259 12.04 -4.67 16.92
C TYR A 259 10.52 -4.97 16.85
N MET A 260 9.65 -3.96 16.85
CA MET A 260 8.19 -4.13 16.74
C MET A 260 7.72 -4.33 15.29
N ASN A 261 8.48 -5.07 14.52
CA ASN A 261 8.10 -5.55 13.19
C ASN A 261 8.21 -7.07 13.11
N VAL A 262 7.43 -7.69 12.21
CA VAL A 262 7.33 -9.16 12.16
C VAL A 262 8.68 -9.87 11.99
N PRO A 263 9.58 -9.48 11.07
CA PRO A 263 10.86 -10.17 10.92
C PRO A 263 11.77 -10.04 12.14
N ALA A 264 11.80 -8.87 12.78
CA ALA A 264 12.63 -8.65 13.95
C ALA A 264 12.04 -9.39 15.17
N ALA A 265 10.72 -9.36 15.35
CA ALA A 265 10.04 -10.07 16.42
C ALA A 265 10.27 -11.59 16.32
N ILE A 266 10.16 -12.19 15.13
CA ILE A 266 10.45 -13.62 14.92
C ILE A 266 11.89 -13.92 15.33
N ARG A 267 12.88 -13.16 14.82
CA ARG A 267 14.29 -13.37 15.17
C ARG A 267 14.58 -13.27 16.67
N GLU A 268 13.88 -12.37 17.37
CA GLU A 268 14.03 -12.27 18.83
C GLU A 268 13.36 -13.43 19.57
N LEU A 269 12.23 -13.93 19.08
CA LEU A 269 11.54 -15.06 19.68
C LEU A 269 12.24 -16.40 19.38
N GLU A 270 12.90 -16.55 18.22
CA GLU A 270 13.72 -17.71 17.87
C GLU A 270 14.89 -17.95 18.84
N LYS A 271 15.35 -16.91 19.53
CA LYS A 271 16.38 -17.01 20.58
C LYS A 271 15.86 -17.62 21.89
N ILE A 272 14.56 -17.88 22.01
CA ILE A 272 13.99 -18.58 23.18
C ILE A 272 14.17 -20.08 22.95
N GLU A 273 15.25 -20.62 23.45
CA GLU A 273 15.65 -21.99 23.25
C GLU A 273 15.66 -22.79 24.57
N MET A 274 15.47 -24.09 24.46
CA MET A 274 15.64 -25.04 25.57
C MET A 274 16.85 -25.91 25.30
N ILE A 275 17.75 -25.99 26.27
CA ILE A 275 18.95 -26.81 26.19
C ILE A 275 18.87 -27.97 27.21
N ARG A 276 19.41 -29.12 26.82
CA ARG A 276 19.58 -30.23 27.74
C ARG A 276 20.83 -30.00 28.59
N GLN A 277 20.62 -29.87 29.89
CA GLN A 277 21.72 -29.65 30.84
C GLN A 277 22.46 -30.98 31.21
N ALA A 278 23.55 -30.85 31.95
CA ALA A 278 24.37 -32.01 32.34
C ALA A 278 23.59 -33.04 33.17
N ASP A 279 22.55 -32.61 33.89
CA ASP A 279 21.65 -33.51 34.63
C ASP A 279 20.60 -34.22 33.73
N GLY A 280 20.65 -33.99 32.42
CA GLY A 280 19.76 -34.58 31.44
C GLY A 280 18.42 -33.85 31.29
N ILE A 281 18.14 -32.82 32.09
CA ILE A 281 16.88 -32.10 32.09
C ILE A 281 16.92 -30.92 31.11
N TYR A 282 15.84 -30.73 30.35
CA TYR A 282 15.71 -29.58 29.45
C TYR A 282 15.25 -28.34 30.22
N ARG A 283 15.97 -27.23 30.05
CA ARG A 283 15.63 -25.94 30.63
C ARG A 283 15.81 -24.84 29.60
N LEU A 284 15.13 -23.70 29.83
CA LEU A 284 15.41 -22.48 29.04
C LEU A 284 16.89 -22.12 29.16
N ASP A 285 17.54 -21.87 28.02
CA ASP A 285 18.96 -21.51 27.95
C ASP A 285 19.23 -20.23 28.78
N HIS A 286 18.39 -19.26 28.67
CA HIS A 286 18.50 -18.03 29.43
C HIS A 286 17.13 -17.45 29.83
N ALA A 287 17.14 -16.49 30.76
CA ALA A 287 15.94 -15.77 31.15
C ALA A 287 15.44 -14.87 30.02
N LEU A 288 14.12 -14.77 29.84
CA LEU A 288 13.51 -13.91 28.83
C LEU A 288 14.00 -12.45 28.96
N THR A 289 14.53 -11.90 27.89
CA THR A 289 14.99 -10.53 27.80
C THR A 289 13.82 -9.52 27.87
N LYS A 290 14.11 -8.24 28.13
CA LYS A 290 13.10 -7.17 28.11
C LYS A 290 12.41 -7.09 26.76
N THR A 291 13.17 -7.19 25.65
CA THR A 291 12.65 -7.20 24.28
C THR A 291 11.69 -8.35 24.04
N GLN A 292 12.08 -9.58 24.39
CA GLN A 292 11.24 -10.77 24.26
C GLN A 292 9.94 -10.65 25.06
N LYS A 293 10.01 -10.16 26.30
CA LYS A 293 8.81 -9.91 27.13
C LYS A 293 7.89 -8.89 26.50
N THR A 294 8.42 -7.82 25.91
CA THR A 294 7.64 -6.78 25.24
C THR A 294 6.93 -7.35 24.00
N ILE A 295 7.63 -8.10 23.17
CA ILE A 295 7.06 -8.76 21.99
C ILE A 295 5.96 -9.76 22.43
N LEU A 296 6.23 -10.62 23.40
CA LEU A 296 5.27 -11.61 23.91
C LEU A 296 4.01 -10.95 24.45
N LYS A 297 4.15 -9.82 25.17
CA LYS A 297 3.03 -9.04 25.71
C LYS A 297 2.09 -8.56 24.59
N ALA A 298 2.62 -8.16 23.42
CA ALA A 298 1.80 -7.78 22.27
C ALA A 298 0.86 -8.92 21.81
N PHE A 299 1.24 -10.17 22.06
CA PHE A 299 0.42 -11.35 21.78
C PHE A 299 -0.42 -11.83 22.98
N GLY A 300 -0.39 -11.12 24.11
CA GLY A 300 -1.09 -11.51 25.32
C GLY A 300 -0.40 -12.67 26.09
N ILE A 301 0.89 -12.89 25.84
CA ILE A 301 1.69 -13.96 26.45
C ILE A 301 2.60 -13.32 27.50
N ASP A 302 2.54 -13.83 28.74
CA ASP A 302 3.43 -13.41 29.82
C ASP A 302 4.64 -14.35 30.00
N ALA A 303 5.63 -13.89 30.77
CA ALA A 303 6.83 -14.68 31.03
C ALA A 303 6.55 -15.97 31.82
N ASN A 304 5.50 -16.00 32.65
CA ASN A 304 5.13 -17.17 33.44
C ASN A 304 4.51 -18.25 32.54
N TYR A 305 3.74 -17.85 31.53
CA TYR A 305 3.23 -18.78 30.51
C TYR A 305 4.39 -19.51 29.82
N VAL A 306 5.41 -18.77 29.36
CA VAL A 306 6.58 -19.37 28.68
C VAL A 306 7.32 -20.32 29.59
N LYS A 307 7.57 -19.94 30.85
CA LYS A 307 8.22 -20.81 31.85
C LYS A 307 7.43 -22.10 32.09
N ARG A 308 6.09 -21.98 32.25
CA ARG A 308 5.21 -23.13 32.44
C ARG A 308 5.26 -24.06 31.23
N LYS A 309 5.20 -23.51 30.02
CA LYS A 309 5.30 -24.30 28.77
C LYS A 309 6.66 -24.98 28.63
N ALA A 310 7.73 -24.28 28.98
CA ALA A 310 9.07 -24.89 29.00
C ALA A 310 9.14 -26.07 29.99
N GLN A 311 8.53 -25.96 31.19
CA GLN A 311 8.47 -27.04 32.14
C GLN A 311 7.63 -28.22 31.63
N GLU A 312 6.46 -27.96 31.03
CA GLU A 312 5.62 -28.99 30.41
C GLU A 312 6.40 -29.79 29.34
N ILE A 313 7.12 -29.08 28.46
CA ILE A 313 7.96 -29.68 27.42
C ILE A 313 9.11 -30.50 28.07
N SER A 314 9.78 -29.96 29.09
CA SER A 314 10.82 -30.65 29.82
C SER A 314 10.31 -31.97 30.42
N ASP A 315 9.13 -31.94 31.04
CA ASP A 315 8.51 -33.12 31.68
C ASP A 315 8.11 -34.17 30.62
N GLN A 316 7.70 -33.76 29.41
CA GLN A 316 7.41 -34.66 28.30
C GLN A 316 8.67 -35.33 27.71
N LEU A 317 9.74 -34.55 27.59
CA LEU A 317 11.02 -35.05 27.06
C LEU A 317 11.80 -35.90 28.05
N ASN A 318 11.57 -35.71 29.34
CA ASN A 318 12.18 -36.48 30.43
C ASN A 318 11.06 -37.16 31.23
N PRO A 319 10.45 -38.23 30.73
CA PRO A 319 9.42 -38.95 31.45
C PRO A 319 10.07 -39.45 32.76
N LYS A 320 9.45 -39.08 33.89
CA LYS A 320 9.93 -39.49 35.22
C LYS A 320 10.13 -40.98 35.22
N VAL A 321 11.35 -41.43 35.45
CA VAL A 321 11.63 -42.82 35.76
C VAL A 321 10.78 -43.13 37.00
N PHE A 322 9.79 -44.01 36.85
CA PHE A 322 8.98 -44.49 37.98
C PHE A 322 9.95 -45.01 39.03
N LYS A 323 10.11 -44.27 40.15
CA LYS A 323 10.78 -44.81 41.33
C LYS A 323 9.90 -45.95 41.84
N VAL A 324 10.23 -47.18 41.45
CA VAL A 324 9.70 -48.39 42.07
C VAL A 324 10.13 -48.33 43.53
N LYS A 325 9.21 -48.03 44.44
CA LYS A 325 9.40 -48.23 45.88
C LYS A 325 9.54 -49.73 46.07
N ILE A 326 10.77 -50.18 46.15
CA ILE A 326 11.06 -51.55 46.68
C ILE A 326 10.74 -51.46 48.19
N ASN A 327 9.53 -51.90 48.55
CA ASN A 327 9.21 -52.16 49.93
C ASN A 327 10.05 -53.33 50.38
N GLY A 328 11.21 -53.06 51.02
CA GLY A 328 11.98 -54.02 51.74
C GLY A 328 11.19 -54.49 52.96
N ARG A 329 10.60 -55.69 52.87
CA ARG A 329 10.28 -56.48 54.07
C ARG A 329 11.60 -56.93 54.72
N ARG A 330 11.86 -56.42 55.89
CA ARG A 330 12.77 -57.03 56.83
C ARG A 330 12.00 -58.16 57.56
N SER A 331 12.39 -59.34 57.38
CA SER A 331 12.18 -60.44 58.32
C SER A 331 13.29 -60.46 59.29
#